data_28d439e3e79d3761dde9ad6d3f706890
#
_entry.id   28d439e3e79d3761dde9ad6d3f706890
#
_cell.length_a   1.000
_cell.length_b   1.000
_cell.length_c   1.000
_cell.angle_alpha   90.00
_cell.angle_beta   90.00
_cell.angle_gamma   90.00
#
_symmetry.space_group_name_H-M   'P 1'
#
loop_
_entity.id
_entity.type
_entity.pdbx_description
1 polymer ?
#
loop_
_entity_poly.entity_id
_entity_poly.type
_entity_poly.pdbx_seq_one_letter_code
_entity_poly.pdbx_strand_id
1 'polypeptide(L)'
;MINRPNILMIMTDNQPANMLGCYGNDEVLTPHIDQLAATGTRFSNAFCVNAMCSPCRASVLTGLMPSAHGVHTWLDDGLASEWPEDWNAIGEFATLPGQLKSTGYSTALIGKYHLGQPWRAPADYDHWVTFPHGHTVSFHGNRMIENGRELFHKGHSVDFFADRTVDYLGSRRNEPDPFFCFVPFNGPYGHWPAIRGESQTRFDEIYHDLPLHSIPREGLNRRVIERYTQRVVEAGGTPHERFAGPLLLPNDTTSLRNYFAQTSLIDDAVGRIMTALDENGLTEDTIIIYTADHGFSLGHHGIWGHGLAAWPSSMLRPSYHVPLVMAGPGIATADHDGLVSQIDIPNTLLHAAGAAPIETERHDSRVIALDDPGRLVRDAICIEQEESRAIRTADHLYIERFNGYGSPDLPSELFDLTDDPEERQDVAKKDANSAVLADLSFRLSDYFERHASPRFNLWSGGNAKSNVTNKMFWQTAWGAEWTTIT
;
A
#
# COMPACT_ATOMS: atom_id res chain seq x y z
N MET A 1 34.40 -0.81 10.85
CA MET A 1 33.21 -1.69 10.86
C MET A 1 32.10 -0.86 10.25
N ILE A 2 31.45 -1.32 9.22
CA ILE A 2 30.25 -0.64 8.69
C ILE A 2 29.23 -0.64 9.84
N ASN A 3 28.90 0.53 10.35
CA ASN A 3 27.89 0.64 11.40
C ASN A 3 26.55 0.27 10.76
N ARG A 4 25.97 -0.86 11.15
CA ARG A 4 24.68 -1.31 10.62
C ARG A 4 23.57 -0.46 11.26
N PRO A 5 22.84 0.37 10.50
CA PRO A 5 21.84 1.23 11.07
C PRO A 5 20.64 0.44 11.62
N ASN A 6 19.97 0.98 12.61
CA ASN A 6 18.60 0.58 12.92
C ASN A 6 17.68 0.96 11.75
N ILE A 7 16.58 0.26 11.60
CA ILE A 7 15.60 0.54 10.54
C ILE A 7 14.21 0.62 11.19
N LEU A 8 13.59 1.79 11.08
CA LEU A 8 12.20 2.03 11.46
C LEU A 8 11.38 2.27 10.20
N MET A 9 10.51 1.35 9.84
CA MET A 9 9.64 1.46 8.67
C MET A 9 8.20 1.69 9.12
N ILE A 10 7.69 2.90 8.85
CA ILE A 10 6.31 3.30 9.13
C ILE A 10 5.52 3.20 7.83
N MET A 11 4.43 2.45 7.85
CA MET A 11 3.52 2.30 6.72
C MET A 11 2.10 2.65 7.13
N THR A 12 1.41 3.43 6.34
CA THR A 12 -0.02 3.74 6.54
C THR A 12 -0.89 2.87 5.64
N ASP A 13 -2.18 2.90 5.88
CA ASP A 13 -3.19 2.16 5.13
C ASP A 13 -4.07 3.12 4.32
N ASN A 14 -4.16 2.92 3.01
CA ASN A 14 -5.00 3.72 2.12
C ASN A 14 -4.61 5.22 2.04
N GLN A 15 -3.34 5.56 2.03
CA GLN A 15 -2.91 6.96 2.00
C GLN A 15 -2.25 7.35 0.67
N PRO A 16 -2.89 8.18 -0.17
CA PRO A 16 -2.23 8.76 -1.33
C PRO A 16 -1.24 9.85 -0.90
N ALA A 17 -0.20 10.05 -1.71
CA ALA A 17 0.86 11.02 -1.42
C ALA A 17 0.33 12.45 -1.22
N ASN A 18 -0.67 12.87 -2.00
CA ASN A 18 -1.27 14.20 -1.91
C ASN A 18 -2.06 14.47 -0.61
N MET A 19 -2.05 13.54 0.34
CA MET A 19 -2.61 13.72 1.69
C MET A 19 -1.53 14.05 2.73
N LEU A 20 -0.45 14.71 2.31
CA LEU A 20 0.63 15.21 3.19
C LEU A 20 1.05 16.61 2.77
N GLY A 21 1.42 17.45 3.75
CA GLY A 21 1.90 18.82 3.51
C GLY A 21 3.14 18.85 2.62
N CYS A 22 4.11 17.96 2.86
CA CYS A 22 5.32 17.85 2.04
C CYS A 22 5.06 17.39 0.59
N TYR A 23 3.86 16.93 0.27
CA TYR A 23 3.41 16.66 -1.10
C TYR A 23 2.43 17.71 -1.64
N GLY A 24 2.35 18.87 -1.00
CA GLY A 24 1.63 20.05 -1.50
C GLY A 24 0.20 20.20 -1.00
N ASN A 25 -0.23 19.44 -0.01
CA ASN A 25 -1.54 19.62 0.62
C ASN A 25 -1.41 20.59 1.82
N ASP A 26 -1.85 21.83 1.64
CA ASP A 26 -1.78 22.88 2.65
C ASP A 26 -2.97 22.89 3.63
N GLU A 27 -3.97 22.05 3.41
CA GLU A 27 -5.13 21.90 4.29
C GLU A 27 -4.97 20.78 5.32
N VAL A 28 -4.07 19.81 5.10
CA VAL A 28 -3.82 18.71 6.04
C VAL A 28 -2.69 19.06 7.00
N LEU A 29 -2.88 18.76 8.27
CA LEU A 29 -1.87 19.03 9.31
C LEU A 29 -0.96 17.80 9.48
N THR A 30 0.27 17.88 8.93
CA THR A 30 1.26 16.78 8.98
C THR A 30 2.68 17.26 9.29
N PRO A 31 2.89 18.10 10.34
CA PRO A 31 4.18 18.77 10.59
C PRO A 31 5.32 17.80 10.89
N HIS A 32 5.07 16.62 11.47
CA HIS A 32 6.13 15.67 11.84
C HIS A 32 6.63 14.88 10.62
N ILE A 33 5.72 14.47 9.74
CA ILE A 33 6.07 13.82 8.47
C ILE A 33 6.73 14.84 7.53
N ASP A 34 6.25 16.08 7.51
CA ASP A 34 6.86 17.17 6.73
C ASP A 34 8.28 17.49 7.22
N GLN A 35 8.51 17.44 8.53
CA GLN A 35 9.85 17.60 9.12
C GLN A 35 10.76 16.42 8.74
N LEU A 36 10.25 15.19 8.71
CA LEU A 36 11.00 14.02 8.25
C LEU A 36 11.42 14.20 6.78
N ALA A 37 10.51 14.68 5.94
CA ALA A 37 10.80 14.99 4.53
C ALA A 37 11.84 16.11 4.37
N ALA A 38 11.79 17.12 5.23
CA ALA A 38 12.74 18.25 5.21
C ALA A 38 14.17 17.85 5.63
N THR A 39 14.35 16.75 6.34
CA THR A 39 15.66 16.24 6.82
C THR A 39 16.17 15.01 6.05
N GLY A 40 15.39 14.48 5.13
CA GLY A 40 15.72 13.29 4.34
C GLY A 40 15.46 13.45 2.85
N THR A 41 15.31 12.35 2.16
CA THR A 41 14.90 12.32 0.74
C THR A 41 13.40 12.08 0.63
N ARG A 42 12.70 13.00 -0.03
CA ARG A 42 11.31 12.84 -0.45
C ARG A 42 11.26 12.36 -1.91
N PHE A 43 10.55 11.28 -2.16
CA PHE A 43 10.38 10.70 -3.48
C PHE A 43 9.06 11.18 -4.11
N SER A 44 9.16 12.07 -5.11
CA SER A 44 7.99 12.71 -5.73
C SER A 44 7.15 11.73 -6.57
N ASN A 45 7.73 10.64 -7.05
CA ASN A 45 7.10 9.67 -7.94
C ASN A 45 7.31 8.23 -7.45
N ALA A 46 6.86 7.95 -6.22
CA ALA A 46 6.82 6.61 -5.66
C ALA A 46 5.44 5.96 -5.88
N PHE A 47 5.44 4.72 -6.37
CA PHE A 47 4.21 4.00 -6.70
C PHE A 47 4.18 2.61 -6.09
N CYS A 48 3.01 2.20 -5.60
CA CYS A 48 2.75 0.80 -5.26
C CYS A 48 2.48 -0.02 -6.53
N VAL A 49 2.68 -1.33 -6.43
CA VAL A 49 2.47 -2.25 -7.58
C VAL A 49 1.06 -2.82 -7.64
N ASN A 50 0.31 -2.67 -6.57
CA ASN A 50 -1.08 -3.10 -6.46
C ASN A 50 -1.81 -2.18 -5.46
N ALA A 51 -3.00 -1.71 -5.80
CA ALA A 51 -3.77 -0.83 -4.93
C ALA A 51 -4.72 -1.61 -4.03
N MET A 52 -4.17 -2.56 -3.27
CA MET A 52 -4.88 -3.35 -2.27
C MET A 52 -3.94 -3.82 -1.15
N CYS A 53 -4.44 -3.84 0.09
CA CYS A 53 -3.63 -4.03 1.30
C CYS A 53 -2.75 -5.29 1.26
N SER A 54 -3.35 -6.51 1.20
CA SER A 54 -2.57 -7.75 1.27
C SER A 54 -1.58 -7.93 0.13
N PRO A 55 -1.95 -7.72 -1.16
CA PRO A 55 -1.00 -7.81 -2.27
C PRO A 55 0.16 -6.82 -2.12
N CYS A 56 -0.14 -5.57 -1.80
CA CYS A 56 0.90 -4.55 -1.65
C CYS A 56 1.86 -4.88 -0.51
N ARG A 57 1.34 -5.26 0.68
CA ARG A 57 2.15 -5.66 1.83
C ARG A 57 3.05 -6.86 1.50
N ALA A 58 2.51 -7.86 0.78
CA ALA A 58 3.30 -8.98 0.27
C ALA A 58 4.44 -8.49 -0.64
N SER A 59 4.13 -7.60 -1.58
CA SER A 59 5.11 -7.05 -2.51
C SER A 59 6.20 -6.22 -1.81
N VAL A 60 5.84 -5.38 -0.85
CA VAL A 60 6.80 -4.57 -0.07
C VAL A 60 7.73 -5.43 0.80
N LEU A 61 7.26 -6.56 1.32
CA LEU A 61 8.08 -7.42 2.16
C LEU A 61 8.95 -8.41 1.37
N THR A 62 8.55 -8.75 0.13
CA THR A 62 9.24 -9.75 -0.69
C THR A 62 9.98 -9.19 -1.90
N GLY A 63 9.65 -7.98 -2.36
CA GLY A 63 10.13 -7.43 -3.63
C GLY A 63 9.53 -8.07 -4.88
N LEU A 64 8.46 -8.85 -4.74
CA LEU A 64 7.80 -9.60 -5.82
C LEU A 64 6.49 -8.93 -6.27
N MET A 65 6.09 -9.19 -7.50
CA MET A 65 4.78 -8.80 -8.04
C MET A 65 3.67 -9.77 -7.55
N PRO A 66 2.39 -9.35 -7.52
CA PRO A 66 1.27 -10.22 -7.21
C PRO A 66 1.25 -11.53 -8.02
N SER A 67 1.53 -11.47 -9.32
CA SER A 67 1.65 -12.66 -10.19
C SER A 67 2.88 -13.53 -9.90
N ALA A 68 3.79 -13.10 -9.02
CA ALA A 68 4.93 -13.89 -8.58
C ALA A 68 4.71 -14.49 -7.19
N HIS A 69 4.12 -13.75 -6.23
CA HIS A 69 3.88 -14.26 -4.88
C HIS A 69 2.46 -14.84 -4.67
N GLY A 70 1.53 -14.63 -5.61
CA GLY A 70 0.21 -15.26 -5.61
C GLY A 70 -0.87 -14.54 -4.80
N VAL A 71 -0.56 -13.47 -4.08
CA VAL A 71 -1.56 -12.69 -3.35
C VAL A 71 -2.07 -11.58 -4.26
N HIS A 72 -3.26 -11.73 -4.83
CA HIS A 72 -3.82 -10.80 -5.83
C HIS A 72 -4.91 -9.90 -5.26
N THR A 73 -5.57 -10.35 -4.20
CA THR A 73 -6.66 -9.62 -3.53
C THR A 73 -6.44 -9.61 -2.02
N TRP A 74 -7.29 -8.89 -1.27
CA TRP A 74 -7.20 -8.92 0.19
C TRP A 74 -7.48 -10.33 0.72
N LEU A 75 -6.85 -10.67 1.81
CA LEU A 75 -7.11 -11.88 2.56
C LEU A 75 -8.29 -11.64 3.52
N ASP A 76 -9.28 -12.54 3.51
CA ASP A 76 -10.47 -12.38 4.33
C ASP A 76 -10.24 -12.97 5.74
N ASP A 77 -10.07 -12.07 6.70
CA ASP A 77 -9.80 -12.45 8.10
C ASP A 77 -11.02 -13.10 8.77
N GLY A 78 -12.22 -12.93 8.23
CA GLY A 78 -13.41 -13.66 8.71
C GLY A 78 -13.24 -15.15 8.64
N LEU A 79 -12.30 -15.60 7.81
CA LEU A 79 -11.95 -17.01 7.60
C LEU A 79 -10.64 -17.42 8.28
N ALA A 80 -10.02 -16.56 9.07
CA ALA A 80 -8.77 -16.89 9.73
C ALA A 80 -8.85 -18.16 10.61
N SER A 81 -10.03 -18.51 11.12
CA SER A 81 -10.27 -19.76 11.84
C SER A 81 -10.20 -21.01 10.96
N GLU A 82 -10.28 -20.86 9.65
CA GLU A 82 -10.18 -21.95 8.67
C GLU A 82 -8.74 -22.16 8.17
N TRP A 83 -7.85 -21.20 8.46
CA TRP A 83 -6.45 -21.30 8.09
C TRP A 83 -5.68 -22.23 9.03
N PRO A 84 -4.64 -22.91 8.54
CA PRO A 84 -3.68 -23.57 9.41
C PRO A 84 -3.11 -22.58 10.45
N GLU A 85 -2.78 -23.09 11.64
CA GLU A 85 -2.31 -22.26 12.77
C GLU A 85 -1.07 -21.40 12.45
N ASP A 86 -0.25 -21.83 11.50
CA ASP A 86 0.99 -21.17 11.07
C ASP A 86 0.90 -20.61 9.65
N TRP A 87 -0.32 -20.54 9.09
CA TRP A 87 -0.47 -20.07 7.71
C TRP A 87 -0.01 -18.63 7.53
N ASN A 88 0.85 -18.45 6.55
CA ASN A 88 1.38 -17.15 6.11
C ASN A 88 1.45 -17.13 4.58
N ALA A 89 0.77 -16.18 3.96
CA ALA A 89 0.67 -16.09 2.50
C ALA A 89 2.00 -15.90 1.78
N ILE A 90 3.02 -15.39 2.48
CA ILE A 90 4.37 -15.18 1.96
C ILE A 90 5.44 -16.07 2.63
N GLY A 91 5.03 -17.05 3.41
CA GLY A 91 5.94 -17.88 4.20
C GLY A 91 6.89 -18.76 3.38
N GLU A 92 6.63 -18.97 2.09
CA GLU A 92 7.51 -19.69 1.15
C GLU A 92 8.58 -18.80 0.50
N PHE A 93 8.51 -17.46 0.69
CA PHE A 93 9.43 -16.51 0.07
C PHE A 93 10.42 -15.94 1.08
N ALA A 94 11.59 -15.54 0.56
CA ALA A 94 12.50 -14.69 1.32
C ALA A 94 11.84 -13.31 1.53
N THR A 95 11.96 -12.77 2.75
CA THR A 95 11.35 -11.50 3.14
C THR A 95 12.39 -10.53 3.69
N LEU A 96 12.11 -9.23 3.62
CA LEU A 96 12.97 -8.20 4.23
C LEU A 96 13.25 -8.49 5.72
N PRO A 97 12.23 -8.71 6.59
CA PRO A 97 12.50 -9.00 8.01
C PRO A 97 13.28 -10.30 8.21
N GLY A 98 13.00 -11.36 7.43
CA GLY A 98 13.73 -12.62 7.52
C GLY A 98 15.20 -12.50 7.14
N GLN A 99 15.52 -11.74 6.07
CA GLN A 99 16.90 -11.47 5.69
C GLN A 99 17.63 -10.63 6.74
N LEU A 100 17.03 -9.56 7.26
CA LEU A 100 17.61 -8.76 8.31
C LEU A 100 17.84 -9.57 9.59
N LYS A 101 16.87 -10.38 10.01
CA LYS A 101 17.00 -11.29 11.16
C LYS A 101 18.17 -12.26 11.00
N SER A 102 18.37 -12.82 9.80
CA SER A 102 19.47 -13.75 9.51
C SER A 102 20.86 -13.09 9.68
N THR A 103 20.92 -11.77 9.62
CA THR A 103 22.15 -10.99 9.84
C THR A 103 22.28 -10.44 11.26
N GLY A 104 21.39 -10.83 12.19
CA GLY A 104 21.47 -10.47 13.60
C GLY A 104 20.70 -9.18 13.96
N TYR A 105 19.74 -8.76 13.14
CA TYR A 105 18.76 -7.73 13.57
C TYR A 105 17.73 -8.35 14.51
N SER A 106 17.34 -7.58 15.54
CA SER A 106 16.11 -7.83 16.28
C SER A 106 14.93 -7.31 15.45
N THR A 107 13.91 -8.13 15.24
CA THR A 107 12.82 -7.80 14.30
C THR A 107 11.49 -7.65 15.01
N ALA A 108 10.75 -6.57 14.72
CA ALA A 108 9.46 -6.28 15.30
C ALA A 108 8.43 -5.90 14.24
N LEU A 109 7.17 -6.35 14.45
CA LEU A 109 5.99 -5.81 13.78
C LEU A 109 5.03 -5.27 14.83
N ILE A 110 4.60 -4.02 14.66
CA ILE A 110 3.66 -3.34 15.58
C ILE A 110 2.59 -2.65 14.75
N GLY A 111 1.51 -3.36 14.41
CA GLY A 111 0.43 -2.86 13.56
C GLY A 111 -0.29 -3.91 12.75
N LYS A 112 -0.86 -3.51 11.61
CA LYS A 112 -1.63 -4.36 10.70
C LYS A 112 -0.72 -5.29 9.88
N TYR A 113 -0.83 -6.59 10.06
CA TYR A 113 -0.10 -7.57 9.24
C TYR A 113 -0.81 -7.91 7.93
N HIS A 114 -2.00 -8.46 8.01
CA HIS A 114 -2.91 -8.81 6.90
C HIS A 114 -2.32 -9.77 5.84
N LEU A 115 -1.41 -10.67 6.24
CA LEU A 115 -0.80 -11.67 5.35
C LEU A 115 -0.88 -13.11 5.89
N GLY A 116 -1.63 -13.34 6.95
CA GLY A 116 -1.77 -14.68 7.54
C GLY A 116 -2.32 -14.64 8.94
N GLN A 117 -2.08 -15.75 9.69
CA GLN A 117 -2.55 -15.89 11.06
C GLN A 117 -2.02 -14.77 11.94
N PRO A 118 -2.90 -14.01 12.62
CA PRO A 118 -2.48 -12.93 13.50
C PRO A 118 -2.00 -13.40 14.87
N TRP A 119 -2.43 -14.60 15.30
CA TRP A 119 -2.21 -15.13 16.66
C TRP A 119 -0.79 -15.65 16.88
N ARG A 120 -0.11 -16.01 15.81
CA ARG A 120 1.26 -16.52 15.83
C ARG A 120 2.14 -15.68 14.92
N ALA A 121 3.19 -15.13 15.51
CA ALA A 121 4.19 -14.40 14.74
C ALA A 121 4.83 -15.32 13.68
N PRO A 122 5.00 -14.87 12.43
CA PRO A 122 5.91 -15.51 11.50
C PRO A 122 7.32 -15.61 12.10
N ALA A 123 8.10 -16.61 11.69
CA ALA A 123 9.46 -16.83 12.19
C ALA A 123 10.40 -15.63 12.00
N ASP A 124 10.04 -14.75 11.06
CA ASP A 124 10.80 -13.54 10.71
C ASP A 124 10.76 -12.45 11.80
N TYR A 125 9.85 -12.55 12.80
CA TYR A 125 9.67 -11.53 13.82
C TYR A 125 9.93 -12.06 15.23
N ASP A 126 10.65 -11.27 16.03
CA ASP A 126 10.93 -11.54 17.45
C ASP A 126 9.90 -10.87 18.37
N HIS A 127 9.38 -9.71 17.96
CA HIS A 127 8.36 -8.96 18.69
C HIS A 127 7.13 -8.77 17.79
N TRP A 128 5.93 -9.07 18.34
CA TRP A 128 4.71 -9.15 17.54
C TRP A 128 3.55 -8.48 18.23
N VAL A 129 3.10 -7.36 17.67
CA VAL A 129 1.91 -6.65 18.13
C VAL A 129 1.03 -6.39 16.92
N THR A 130 -0.19 -6.95 16.92
CA THR A 130 -1.13 -6.78 15.81
C THR A 130 -2.56 -6.84 16.32
N PHE A 131 -3.51 -6.85 15.41
CA PHE A 131 -4.92 -7.08 15.71
C PHE A 131 -5.45 -8.21 14.81
N PRO A 132 -6.57 -8.89 15.22
CA PRO A 132 -6.99 -10.12 14.56
C PRO A 132 -7.65 -9.91 13.20
N HIS A 133 -7.69 -8.71 12.69
CA HIS A 133 -8.37 -8.36 11.45
C HIS A 133 -7.42 -7.68 10.46
N GLY A 134 -7.63 -7.91 9.16
CA GLY A 134 -6.96 -7.19 8.09
C GLY A 134 -7.70 -5.89 7.72
N HIS A 135 -9.01 -5.85 7.94
CA HIS A 135 -9.86 -4.69 7.67
C HIS A 135 -10.14 -3.89 8.93
N THR A 136 -10.02 -2.58 8.84
CA THR A 136 -10.40 -1.68 9.93
C THR A 136 -11.91 -1.45 9.89
N VAL A 137 -12.63 -2.14 10.77
CA VAL A 137 -14.09 -1.97 10.95
C VAL A 137 -14.39 -0.79 11.87
N SER A 138 -13.54 -0.59 12.87
CA SER A 138 -13.58 0.52 13.82
C SER A 138 -12.15 0.84 14.27
N PHE A 139 -11.91 2.10 14.59
CA PHE A 139 -10.64 2.50 15.22
C PHE A 139 -10.67 2.35 16.73
N HIS A 140 -11.84 2.20 17.34
CA HIS A 140 -12.03 2.11 18.79
C HIS A 140 -12.58 0.75 19.21
N GLY A 141 -12.24 0.34 20.43
CA GLY A 141 -12.81 -0.87 21.03
C GLY A 141 -12.35 -2.15 20.34
N ASN A 142 -11.07 -2.26 20.02
CA ASN A 142 -10.51 -3.38 19.29
C ASN A 142 -9.85 -4.44 20.19
N ARG A 143 -9.97 -5.71 19.78
CA ARG A 143 -9.10 -6.77 20.25
C ARG A 143 -7.73 -6.59 19.64
N MET A 144 -6.69 -6.75 20.46
CA MET A 144 -5.30 -6.66 20.06
C MET A 144 -4.57 -7.92 20.46
N ILE A 145 -3.49 -8.23 19.78
CA ILE A 145 -2.63 -9.38 20.03
C ILE A 145 -1.22 -8.86 20.30
N GLU A 146 -0.66 -9.22 21.45
CA GLU A 146 0.70 -8.87 21.83
C GLU A 146 1.45 -10.16 22.22
N ASN A 147 2.42 -10.55 21.39
CA ASN A 147 3.23 -11.75 21.57
C ASN A 147 2.38 -13.02 21.91
N GLY A 148 1.31 -13.22 21.12
CA GLY A 148 0.38 -14.34 21.25
C GLY A 148 -0.67 -14.22 22.36
N ARG A 149 -0.70 -13.09 23.08
CA ARG A 149 -1.72 -12.80 24.10
C ARG A 149 -2.74 -11.82 23.56
N GLU A 150 -4.01 -12.13 23.78
CA GLU A 150 -5.10 -11.22 23.43
C GLU A 150 -5.35 -10.23 24.57
N LEU A 151 -5.61 -8.98 24.19
CA LEU A 151 -6.05 -7.91 25.08
C LEU A 151 -7.12 -7.06 24.38
N PHE A 152 -7.91 -6.33 25.15
CA PHE A 152 -8.92 -5.41 24.63
C PHE A 152 -8.48 -3.96 24.85
N HIS A 153 -8.34 -3.19 23.76
CA HIS A 153 -8.00 -1.78 23.80
C HIS A 153 -9.25 -0.93 23.50
N LYS A 154 -9.63 -0.04 24.41
CA LYS A 154 -10.81 0.83 24.27
C LYS A 154 -10.54 2.06 23.39
N GLY A 155 -9.30 2.56 23.42
CA GLY A 155 -8.90 3.78 22.71
C GLY A 155 -8.74 3.58 21.21
N HIS A 156 -8.19 4.59 20.55
CA HIS A 156 -7.91 4.56 19.12
C HIS A 156 -6.73 3.62 18.81
N SER A 157 -6.88 2.76 17.80
CA SER A 157 -5.87 1.74 17.45
C SER A 157 -4.53 2.34 17.01
N VAL A 158 -4.52 3.49 16.34
CA VAL A 158 -3.29 4.20 15.95
C VAL A 158 -2.50 4.61 17.19
N ASP A 159 -3.17 5.16 18.22
CA ASP A 159 -2.50 5.49 19.50
C ASP A 159 -1.92 4.26 20.19
N PHE A 160 -2.66 3.14 20.18
CA PHE A 160 -2.17 1.88 20.73
C PHE A 160 -0.87 1.42 20.05
N PHE A 161 -0.84 1.40 18.72
CA PHE A 161 0.35 0.99 17.99
C PHE A 161 1.51 1.97 18.18
N ALA A 162 1.24 3.27 18.27
CA ALA A 162 2.24 4.27 18.59
C ALA A 162 2.83 4.05 19.99
N ASP A 163 1.99 3.83 21.02
CA ASP A 163 2.44 3.54 22.38
C ASP A 163 3.32 2.29 22.44
N ARG A 164 2.92 1.21 21.76
CA ARG A 164 3.72 -0.02 21.72
C ARG A 164 5.03 0.15 20.96
N THR A 165 5.05 1.02 19.95
CA THR A 165 6.29 1.37 19.25
C THR A 165 7.23 2.17 20.15
N VAL A 166 6.72 3.14 20.91
CA VAL A 166 7.49 3.90 21.92
C VAL A 166 8.06 2.95 22.97
N ASP A 167 7.24 2.03 23.53
CA ASP A 167 7.68 1.02 24.49
C ASP A 167 8.80 0.12 23.91
N TYR A 168 8.64 -0.32 22.66
CA TYR A 168 9.65 -1.12 21.96
C TYR A 168 10.97 -0.35 21.80
N LEU A 169 10.93 0.89 21.32
CA LEU A 169 12.12 1.73 21.16
C LEU A 169 12.82 1.98 22.51
N GLY A 170 12.05 2.20 23.58
CA GLY A 170 12.60 2.29 24.94
C GLY A 170 13.34 1.02 25.36
N SER A 171 12.87 -0.15 24.97
CA SER A 171 13.53 -1.43 25.23
C SER A 171 14.82 -1.63 24.43
N ARG A 172 15.01 -0.88 23.34
CA ARG A 172 16.22 -0.96 22.50
C ARG A 172 17.36 -0.06 22.96
N ARG A 173 17.11 0.80 23.95
CA ARG A 173 18.13 1.65 24.53
C ARG A 173 19.26 0.80 25.09
N ASN A 174 20.50 1.06 24.65
CA ASN A 174 21.71 0.35 25.04
C ASN A 174 21.81 -1.13 24.56
N GLU A 175 20.92 -1.60 23.71
CA GLU A 175 21.06 -2.91 23.10
C GLU A 175 22.12 -2.87 21.98
N PRO A 176 23.02 -3.86 21.92
CA PRO A 176 24.12 -3.84 20.97
C PRO A 176 23.71 -4.22 19.53
N ASP A 177 22.63 -4.99 19.40
CA ASP A 177 22.16 -5.46 18.09
C ASP A 177 21.23 -4.42 17.45
N PRO A 178 21.37 -4.16 16.15
CA PRO A 178 20.46 -3.27 15.44
C PRO A 178 19.05 -3.86 15.40
N PHE A 179 18.04 -3.02 15.21
CA PHE A 179 16.66 -3.47 15.05
C PHE A 179 16.08 -3.11 13.69
N PHE A 180 15.13 -3.93 13.25
CA PHE A 180 14.15 -3.61 12.23
C PHE A 180 12.76 -3.56 12.88
N CYS A 181 12.17 -2.40 12.94
CA CYS A 181 10.82 -2.20 13.46
C CYS A 181 9.87 -1.79 12.33
N PHE A 182 8.95 -2.67 11.96
CA PHE A 182 7.89 -2.40 11.00
C PHE A 182 6.63 -1.96 11.73
N VAL A 183 6.19 -0.72 11.49
CA VAL A 183 5.02 -0.09 12.11
C VAL A 183 3.94 0.15 11.05
N PRO A 184 3.19 -0.87 10.65
CA PRO A 184 2.10 -0.73 9.69
C PRO A 184 0.82 -0.28 10.42
N PHE A 185 0.55 1.02 10.44
CA PHE A 185 -0.71 1.55 10.95
C PHE A 185 -1.91 1.03 10.16
N ASN A 186 -3.06 0.97 10.81
CA ASN A 186 -4.32 0.56 10.19
C ASN A 186 -5.20 1.75 9.74
N GLY A 187 -4.62 2.90 9.56
CA GLY A 187 -5.21 4.15 9.07
C GLY A 187 -4.25 4.93 8.18
N PRO A 188 -4.79 6.01 7.57
CA PRO A 188 -6.06 6.72 7.80
C PRO A 188 -7.32 6.07 7.20
N TYR A 189 -7.30 4.90 6.70
CA TYR A 189 -8.33 4.00 6.19
C TYR A 189 -9.61 4.64 5.66
N GLY A 190 -9.74 4.72 4.35
CA GLY A 190 -10.85 5.38 3.66
C GLY A 190 -12.13 4.55 3.48
N HIS A 191 -12.16 3.28 3.92
CA HIS A 191 -13.30 2.40 3.68
C HIS A 191 -14.37 2.49 4.75
N TRP A 192 -15.60 2.27 4.31
CA TRP A 192 -16.76 2.05 5.15
C TRP A 192 -16.68 0.69 5.89
N PRO A 193 -17.14 0.56 7.16
CA PRO A 193 -17.79 1.60 7.95
C PRO A 193 -16.86 2.51 8.76
N ALA A 194 -15.55 2.25 8.74
CA ALA A 194 -14.58 2.98 9.56
C ALA A 194 -14.58 4.50 9.32
N ILE A 195 -14.89 4.90 8.08
CA ILE A 195 -14.90 6.30 7.67
C ILE A 195 -16.29 6.99 7.85
N ARG A 196 -17.34 6.21 8.16
CA ARG A 196 -18.69 6.76 8.27
C ARG A 196 -18.88 7.54 9.57
N GLY A 197 -19.41 8.76 9.45
CA GLY A 197 -19.63 9.64 10.61
C GLY A 197 -18.33 10.30 11.06
N GLU A 198 -18.25 10.64 12.32
CA GLU A 198 -17.09 11.29 12.92
C GLU A 198 -16.00 10.28 13.24
N SER A 199 -14.75 10.65 12.97
CA SER A 199 -13.59 9.78 13.23
C SER A 199 -13.30 9.60 14.72
N GLN A 200 -13.83 10.48 15.57
CA GLN A 200 -13.62 10.51 17.01
C GLN A 200 -12.12 10.63 17.38
N THR A 201 -11.41 11.47 16.66
CA THR A 201 -10.02 11.83 16.96
C THR A 201 -9.95 13.18 17.66
N ARG A 202 -8.80 13.45 18.30
CA ARG A 202 -8.51 14.78 18.87
C ARG A 202 -8.33 15.89 17.82
N PHE A 203 -8.33 15.53 16.53
CA PHE A 203 -8.15 16.45 15.41
C PHE A 203 -9.45 16.81 14.68
N ASP A 204 -10.59 16.25 15.06
CA ASP A 204 -11.88 16.47 14.37
C ASP A 204 -12.25 17.94 14.27
N GLU A 205 -12.12 18.69 15.38
CA GLU A 205 -12.46 20.12 15.46
C GLU A 205 -11.65 20.97 14.46
N ILE A 206 -10.42 20.57 14.13
CA ILE A 206 -9.56 21.31 13.20
C ILE A 206 -10.18 21.35 11.80
N TYR A 207 -10.84 20.27 11.41
CA TYR A 207 -11.37 20.11 10.05
C TYR A 207 -12.85 20.43 9.94
N HIS A 208 -13.53 20.77 11.05
CA HIS A 208 -14.98 20.99 11.09
C HIS A 208 -15.46 22.04 10.07
N ASP A 209 -14.75 23.17 9.97
CA ASP A 209 -15.15 24.29 9.12
C ASP A 209 -14.26 24.49 7.89
N LEU A 210 -13.26 23.60 7.69
CA LEU A 210 -12.36 23.73 6.54
C LEU A 210 -13.06 23.30 5.23
N PRO A 211 -12.83 24.02 4.14
CA PRO A 211 -13.47 23.74 2.86
C PRO A 211 -12.91 22.48 2.17
N LEU A 212 -11.67 22.06 2.49
CA LEU A 212 -10.98 20.91 1.95
C LEU A 212 -10.91 20.92 0.41
N HIS A 213 -10.46 22.05 -0.16
CA HIS A 213 -10.36 22.24 -1.60
C HIS A 213 -9.21 21.47 -2.25
N SER A 214 -8.24 21.02 -1.46
CA SER A 214 -7.13 20.18 -1.93
C SER A 214 -7.60 18.85 -2.53
N ILE A 215 -8.82 18.42 -2.20
CA ILE A 215 -9.44 17.23 -2.80
C ILE A 215 -10.55 17.67 -3.76
N PRO A 216 -10.50 17.28 -5.04
CA PRO A 216 -11.49 17.68 -6.02
C PRO A 216 -12.87 17.05 -5.75
N ARG A 217 -13.93 17.83 -6.01
CA ARG A 217 -15.32 17.38 -5.93
C ARG A 217 -15.90 17.24 -7.32
N GLU A 218 -15.52 16.18 -8.00
CA GLU A 218 -15.84 15.94 -9.41
C GLU A 218 -17.23 15.35 -9.64
N GLY A 219 -17.99 15.19 -8.60
CA GLY A 219 -19.28 14.50 -8.65
C GLY A 219 -19.12 12.98 -8.60
N LEU A 220 -20.16 12.25 -8.96
CA LEU A 220 -20.16 10.79 -8.97
C LEU A 220 -19.82 10.26 -10.36
N ASN A 221 -18.93 9.31 -10.42
CA ASN A 221 -18.65 8.62 -11.68
C ASN A 221 -19.77 7.60 -11.99
N ARG A 222 -20.82 8.09 -12.66
CA ARG A 222 -22.00 7.28 -13.01
C ARG A 222 -21.63 6.03 -13.82
N ARG A 223 -20.66 6.12 -14.73
CA ARG A 223 -20.22 5.00 -15.55
C ARG A 223 -19.62 3.87 -14.70
N VAL A 224 -18.83 4.22 -13.66
CA VAL A 224 -18.29 3.24 -12.72
C VAL A 224 -19.41 2.60 -11.90
N ILE A 225 -20.33 3.41 -11.38
CA ILE A 225 -21.48 2.92 -10.59
C ILE A 225 -22.36 1.98 -11.41
N GLU A 226 -22.71 2.37 -12.64
CA GLU A 226 -23.54 1.57 -13.54
C GLU A 226 -22.86 0.23 -13.90
N ARG A 227 -21.58 0.27 -14.25
CA ARG A 227 -20.80 -0.95 -14.56
C ARG A 227 -20.69 -1.88 -13.37
N TYR A 228 -20.39 -1.33 -12.18
CA TYR A 228 -20.33 -2.11 -10.95
C TYR A 228 -21.69 -2.77 -10.67
N THR A 229 -22.78 -2.00 -10.69
CA THR A 229 -24.13 -2.50 -10.43
C THR A 229 -24.54 -3.57 -11.44
N GLN A 230 -24.31 -3.31 -12.72
CA GLN A 230 -24.62 -4.26 -13.79
C GLN A 230 -23.88 -5.59 -13.59
N ARG A 231 -22.59 -5.55 -13.30
CA ARG A 231 -21.76 -6.75 -13.07
C ARG A 231 -22.22 -7.57 -11.88
N VAL A 232 -22.53 -6.93 -10.76
CA VAL A 232 -23.05 -7.62 -9.58
C VAL A 232 -24.39 -8.32 -9.89
N VAL A 233 -25.28 -7.66 -10.65
CA VAL A 233 -26.58 -8.23 -11.02
C VAL A 233 -26.40 -9.36 -12.04
N GLU A 234 -25.55 -9.20 -13.04
CA GLU A 234 -25.22 -10.25 -14.04
C GLU A 234 -24.65 -11.52 -13.38
N ALA A 235 -23.88 -11.33 -12.30
CA ALA A 235 -23.36 -12.43 -11.49
C ALA A 235 -24.40 -13.05 -10.53
N GLY A 236 -25.66 -12.61 -10.59
CA GLY A 236 -26.75 -13.10 -9.75
C GLY A 236 -26.73 -12.56 -8.32
N GLY A 237 -25.94 -11.52 -8.04
CA GLY A 237 -25.84 -10.89 -6.76
C GLY A 237 -26.69 -9.62 -6.62
N THR A 238 -26.69 -9.06 -5.43
CA THR A 238 -27.17 -7.72 -5.12
C THR A 238 -25.99 -6.84 -4.72
N PRO A 239 -25.93 -5.56 -5.14
CA PRO A 239 -24.87 -4.65 -4.72
C PRO A 239 -24.79 -4.59 -3.19
N HIS A 240 -23.68 -5.00 -2.64
CA HIS A 240 -23.46 -5.00 -1.21
C HIS A 240 -23.13 -3.58 -0.73
N GLU A 241 -23.76 -3.12 0.35
CA GLU A 241 -23.56 -1.77 0.89
C GLU A 241 -22.09 -1.43 1.15
N ARG A 242 -21.31 -2.40 1.63
CA ARG A 242 -19.87 -2.24 1.90
C ARG A 242 -19.07 -1.83 0.66
N PHE A 243 -19.47 -2.21 -0.53
CA PHE A 243 -18.79 -1.87 -1.79
C PHE A 243 -19.53 -0.80 -2.59
N ALA A 244 -20.86 -0.83 -2.62
CA ALA A 244 -21.67 0.16 -3.33
C ALA A 244 -21.76 1.50 -2.60
N GLY A 245 -21.82 1.49 -1.28
CA GLY A 245 -21.87 2.68 -0.45
C GLY A 245 -20.72 3.65 -0.69
N PRO A 246 -19.45 3.21 -0.68
CA PRO A 246 -18.30 4.07 -0.96
C PRO A 246 -18.36 4.78 -2.31
N LEU A 247 -18.94 4.17 -3.34
CA LEU A 247 -19.10 4.81 -4.66
C LEU A 247 -19.98 6.07 -4.62
N LEU A 248 -20.72 6.29 -3.57
CA LEU A 248 -21.58 7.46 -3.36
C LEU A 248 -20.92 8.56 -2.50
N LEU A 249 -19.69 8.31 -1.99
CA LEU A 249 -18.98 9.22 -1.09
C LEU A 249 -18.12 10.33 -1.75
N PRO A 250 -17.83 10.37 -3.07
CA PRO A 250 -16.85 11.32 -3.64
C PRO A 250 -17.08 12.79 -3.30
N ASN A 251 -18.27 13.17 -2.83
CA ASN A 251 -18.56 14.56 -2.44
C ASN A 251 -18.97 14.68 -0.96
N ASP A 252 -18.86 13.61 -0.19
CA ASP A 252 -19.24 13.64 1.22
C ASP A 252 -18.14 14.30 2.07
N THR A 253 -18.43 15.53 2.50
CA THR A 253 -17.48 16.32 3.29
C THR A 253 -17.26 15.74 4.69
N THR A 254 -18.21 15.02 5.27
CA THR A 254 -18.05 14.40 6.59
C THR A 254 -17.01 13.27 6.52
N SER A 255 -17.12 12.39 5.54
CA SER A 255 -16.11 11.33 5.31
C SER A 255 -14.74 11.89 4.99
N LEU A 256 -14.69 12.98 4.23
CA LEU A 256 -13.43 13.65 3.89
C LEU A 256 -12.77 14.27 5.14
N ARG A 257 -13.53 14.98 5.98
CA ARG A 257 -13.04 15.52 7.26
C ARG A 257 -12.50 14.43 8.18
N ASN A 258 -13.22 13.32 8.29
CA ASN A 258 -12.76 12.14 9.03
C ASN A 258 -11.42 11.64 8.55
N TYR A 259 -11.24 11.57 7.24
CA TYR A 259 -9.99 11.11 6.65
C TYR A 259 -8.84 12.06 6.96
N PHE A 260 -9.05 13.38 6.86
CA PHE A 260 -8.07 14.41 7.24
C PHE A 260 -7.68 14.32 8.72
N ALA A 261 -8.67 14.20 9.60
CA ALA A 261 -8.43 14.08 11.05
C ALA A 261 -7.64 12.82 11.41
N GLN A 262 -7.89 11.70 10.74
CA GLN A 262 -7.12 10.47 10.92
C GLN A 262 -5.69 10.60 10.39
N THR A 263 -5.49 11.32 9.28
CA THR A 263 -4.15 11.60 8.75
C THR A 263 -3.32 12.40 9.75
N SER A 264 -3.91 13.43 10.37
CA SER A 264 -3.22 14.22 11.42
C SER A 264 -2.98 13.42 12.70
N LEU A 265 -3.85 12.48 13.03
CA LEU A 265 -3.61 11.57 14.16
C LEU A 265 -2.40 10.66 13.91
N ILE A 266 -2.22 10.19 12.67
CA ILE A 266 -1.03 9.42 12.28
C ILE A 266 0.22 10.28 12.34
N ASP A 267 0.17 11.51 11.87
CA ASP A 267 1.28 12.44 11.97
C ASP A 267 1.72 12.66 13.43
N ASP A 268 0.77 12.87 14.33
CA ASP A 268 1.05 12.98 15.78
C ASP A 268 1.67 11.70 16.34
N ALA A 269 1.20 10.52 15.91
CA ALA A 269 1.79 9.24 16.28
C ALA A 269 3.26 9.13 15.78
N VAL A 270 3.53 9.57 14.55
CA VAL A 270 4.90 9.66 14.00
C VAL A 270 5.77 10.59 14.85
N GLY A 271 5.25 11.77 15.22
CA GLY A 271 5.95 12.71 16.09
C GLY A 271 6.34 12.11 17.44
N ARG A 272 5.44 11.36 18.08
CA ARG A 272 5.70 10.63 19.34
C ARG A 272 6.77 9.56 19.18
N ILE A 273 6.76 8.82 18.07
CA ILE A 273 7.77 7.80 17.77
C ILE A 273 9.13 8.44 17.51
N MET A 274 9.20 9.55 16.77
CA MET A 274 10.45 10.30 16.55
C MET A 274 11.01 10.86 17.86
N THR A 275 10.14 11.39 18.73
CA THR A 275 10.54 11.84 20.08
C THR A 275 11.13 10.69 20.90
N ALA A 276 10.52 9.51 20.82
CA ALA A 276 11.05 8.34 21.53
C ALA A 276 12.41 7.87 20.99
N LEU A 277 12.67 7.98 19.69
CA LEU A 277 14.01 7.72 19.13
C LEU A 277 15.04 8.68 19.72
N ASP A 278 14.72 9.98 19.80
CA ASP A 278 15.62 11.01 20.32
C ASP A 278 15.90 10.80 21.83
N GLU A 279 14.86 10.62 22.65
CA GLU A 279 14.98 10.40 24.09
C GLU A 279 15.76 9.13 24.45
N ASN A 280 15.78 8.13 23.56
CA ASN A 280 16.56 6.91 23.75
C ASN A 280 17.94 6.96 23.07
N GLY A 281 18.31 8.07 22.41
CA GLY A 281 19.61 8.24 21.76
C GLY A 281 19.77 7.34 20.53
N LEU A 282 18.69 7.06 19.80
CA LEU A 282 18.66 6.14 18.65
C LEU A 282 18.59 6.87 17.31
N THR A 283 18.31 8.18 17.29
CA THR A 283 18.03 8.95 16.06
C THR A 283 19.17 8.91 15.06
N GLU A 284 20.41 9.14 15.50
CA GLU A 284 21.58 9.24 14.62
C GLU A 284 21.96 7.91 13.95
N ASP A 285 21.55 6.79 14.54
CA ASP A 285 21.83 5.44 14.07
C ASP A 285 20.61 4.77 13.41
N THR A 286 19.50 5.48 13.17
CA THR A 286 18.26 4.92 12.65
C THR A 286 17.90 5.48 11.29
N ILE A 287 17.71 4.60 10.30
CA ILE A 287 17.03 4.92 9.04
C ILE A 287 15.52 4.85 9.29
N ILE A 288 14.83 5.95 9.00
CA ILE A 288 13.38 6.07 9.12
C ILE A 288 12.77 6.10 7.73
N ILE A 289 11.79 5.23 7.48
CA ILE A 289 11.02 5.19 6.24
C ILE A 289 9.57 5.47 6.57
N TYR A 290 8.96 6.42 5.85
CA TYR A 290 7.53 6.65 5.87
C TYR A 290 6.94 6.37 4.49
N THR A 291 5.94 5.49 4.42
CA THR A 291 5.22 5.16 3.19
C THR A 291 3.76 4.75 3.49
N ALA A 292 2.97 4.44 2.46
CA ALA A 292 1.65 3.82 2.60
C ALA A 292 1.66 2.46 1.90
N ASP A 293 0.74 1.56 2.21
CA ASP A 293 0.60 0.32 1.43
C ASP A 293 0.11 0.63 0.01
N HIS A 294 -0.92 1.43 -0.14
CA HIS A 294 -1.40 1.95 -1.43
C HIS A 294 -2.08 3.31 -1.26
N GLY A 295 -2.32 3.97 -2.38
CA GLY A 295 -3.08 5.20 -2.41
C GLY A 295 -4.59 4.99 -2.28
N PHE A 296 -5.34 6.09 -2.39
CA PHE A 296 -6.80 6.09 -2.28
C PHE A 296 -7.39 7.28 -3.03
N SER A 297 -8.42 7.04 -3.82
CA SER A 297 -9.16 8.11 -4.48
C SER A 297 -10.22 8.65 -3.52
N LEU A 298 -10.05 9.91 -3.10
CA LEU A 298 -10.93 10.58 -2.15
C LEU A 298 -12.02 11.44 -2.84
N GLY A 299 -12.24 11.22 -4.11
CA GLY A 299 -13.14 12.00 -4.97
C GLY A 299 -12.56 12.27 -6.36
N HIS A 300 -11.26 12.05 -6.56
CA HIS A 300 -10.64 12.14 -7.87
C HIS A 300 -11.31 11.18 -8.85
N HIS A 301 -11.56 11.60 -10.07
CA HIS A 301 -12.30 10.88 -11.11
C HIS A 301 -13.72 10.47 -10.68
N GLY A 302 -14.29 11.15 -9.67
CA GLY A 302 -15.60 10.82 -9.12
C GLY A 302 -15.67 9.46 -8.43
N ILE A 303 -14.54 8.97 -7.89
CA ILE A 303 -14.40 7.68 -7.23
C ILE A 303 -14.01 7.91 -5.77
N TRP A 304 -14.59 7.12 -4.86
CA TRP A 304 -14.13 6.96 -3.49
C TRP A 304 -13.67 5.52 -3.30
N GLY A 305 -12.36 5.31 -3.13
CA GLY A 305 -11.80 3.98 -2.99
C GLY A 305 -10.43 3.80 -3.66
N HIS A 306 -9.93 2.60 -3.62
CA HIS A 306 -8.69 2.19 -4.32
C HIS A 306 -8.98 1.32 -5.54
N GLY A 307 -7.99 0.61 -6.09
CA GLY A 307 -8.06 -0.13 -7.34
C GLY A 307 -9.38 -0.85 -7.63
N LEU A 308 -9.86 -1.68 -6.69
CA LEU A 308 -11.10 -2.46 -6.84
C LEU A 308 -12.39 -1.71 -6.48
N ALA A 309 -12.33 -0.44 -6.08
CA ALA A 309 -13.55 0.36 -5.88
C ALA A 309 -14.30 0.63 -7.18
N ALA A 310 -13.68 0.36 -8.32
CA ALA A 310 -14.27 0.48 -9.64
C ALA A 310 -14.18 -0.85 -10.40
N TRP A 311 -15.08 -1.05 -11.36
CA TRP A 311 -14.97 -2.13 -12.35
C TRP A 311 -15.04 -1.55 -13.77
N PRO A 312 -14.06 -1.84 -14.66
CA PRO A 312 -12.77 -2.46 -14.32
C PRO A 312 -11.99 -1.67 -13.28
N SER A 313 -11.00 -2.31 -12.65
CA SER A 313 -10.20 -1.69 -11.58
C SER A 313 -9.62 -0.35 -12.02
N SER A 314 -9.67 0.64 -11.13
CA SER A 314 -8.98 1.90 -11.36
C SER A 314 -7.48 1.69 -11.28
N MET A 315 -6.76 2.03 -12.37
CA MET A 315 -5.30 1.98 -12.46
C MET A 315 -4.67 3.38 -12.40
N LEU A 316 -5.46 4.36 -11.96
CA LEU A 316 -5.10 5.79 -12.00
C LEU A 316 -4.28 6.22 -10.77
N ARG A 317 -3.52 7.30 -10.95
CA ARG A 317 -2.57 7.85 -9.99
C ARG A 317 -3.04 7.90 -8.53
N PRO A 318 -4.27 8.36 -8.19
CA PRO A 318 -4.68 8.47 -6.79
C PRO A 318 -4.64 7.15 -6.00
N SER A 319 -4.83 6.00 -6.67
CA SER A 319 -4.79 4.68 -6.05
C SER A 319 -3.38 4.10 -5.92
N TYR A 320 -2.41 4.58 -6.68
CA TYR A 320 -1.07 3.98 -6.76
C TYR A 320 0.06 4.91 -6.33
N HIS A 321 -0.11 6.22 -6.40
CA HIS A 321 0.89 7.18 -5.97
C HIS A 321 0.88 7.29 -4.44
N VAL A 322 1.93 6.77 -3.83
CA VAL A 322 2.08 6.69 -2.38
C VAL A 322 3.16 7.65 -1.90
N PRO A 323 3.09 8.14 -0.65
CA PRO A 323 4.21 8.85 -0.07
C PRO A 323 5.38 7.89 0.11
N LEU A 324 6.59 8.39 -0.12
CA LEU A 324 7.82 7.72 0.27
C LEU A 324 8.80 8.79 0.72
N VAL A 325 9.17 8.73 1.99
CA VAL A 325 10.18 9.59 2.60
C VAL A 325 11.17 8.70 3.32
N MET A 326 12.45 8.95 3.13
CA MET A 326 13.52 8.24 3.83
C MET A 326 14.47 9.24 4.46
N ALA A 327 14.81 9.06 5.73
CA ALA A 327 15.75 9.93 6.46
C ALA A 327 16.64 9.09 7.38
N GLY A 328 17.84 9.59 7.70
CA GLY A 328 18.78 8.93 8.61
C GLY A 328 20.19 8.81 8.05
N PRO A 329 21.04 8.00 8.68
CA PRO A 329 22.44 7.90 8.31
C PRO A 329 22.62 7.39 6.87
N GLY A 330 23.47 8.12 6.10
CA GLY A 330 23.76 7.77 4.70
C GLY A 330 22.68 8.15 3.71
N ILE A 331 21.64 8.89 4.12
CA ILE A 331 20.57 9.37 3.25
C ILE A 331 20.76 10.88 2.98
N ALA A 332 20.77 11.26 1.70
CA ALA A 332 20.85 12.66 1.31
C ALA A 332 19.55 13.42 1.66
N THR A 333 19.67 14.71 1.94
CA THR A 333 18.50 15.60 2.07
C THR A 333 18.19 16.19 0.70
N ALA A 334 17.14 15.70 0.04
CA ALA A 334 16.81 16.07 -1.33
C ALA A 334 15.38 15.69 -1.74
N ASP A 335 14.96 16.22 -2.89
CA ASP A 335 13.84 15.66 -3.65
C ASP A 335 14.36 14.69 -4.72
N HIS A 336 13.73 13.56 -4.86
CA HIS A 336 13.99 12.57 -5.90
C HIS A 336 12.79 12.50 -6.85
N ASP A 337 12.95 13.00 -8.08
CA ASP A 337 11.86 13.10 -9.04
C ASP A 337 11.74 11.88 -9.98
N GLY A 338 12.67 10.95 -9.92
CA GLY A 338 12.62 9.72 -10.72
C GLY A 338 11.53 8.75 -10.24
N LEU A 339 11.15 7.83 -11.12
CA LEU A 339 10.21 6.78 -10.80
C LEU A 339 10.81 5.78 -9.82
N VAL A 340 10.07 5.47 -8.74
CA VAL A 340 10.41 4.48 -7.73
C VAL A 340 9.22 3.56 -7.50
N SER A 341 9.47 2.26 -7.46
CA SER A 341 8.47 1.26 -7.10
C SER A 341 8.65 0.83 -5.64
N GLN A 342 7.57 0.59 -4.93
CA GLN A 342 7.66 0.08 -3.55
C GLN A 342 8.38 -1.26 -3.43
N ILE A 343 8.41 -2.08 -4.49
CA ILE A 343 9.22 -3.31 -4.49
C ILE A 343 10.72 -3.05 -4.44
N ASP A 344 11.17 -1.79 -4.58
CA ASP A 344 12.58 -1.40 -4.43
C ASP A 344 12.99 -1.24 -2.96
N ILE A 345 12.02 -1.06 -2.06
CA ILE A 345 12.27 -0.84 -0.63
C ILE A 345 13.07 -2.01 0.00
N PRO A 346 12.71 -3.29 -0.19
CA PRO A 346 13.43 -4.39 0.48
C PRO A 346 14.92 -4.40 0.18
N ASN A 347 15.32 -4.39 -1.08
CA ASN A 347 16.73 -4.45 -1.44
C ASN A 347 17.49 -3.16 -1.13
N THR A 348 16.81 -2.01 -1.11
CA THR A 348 17.40 -0.75 -0.64
C THR A 348 17.77 -0.84 0.84
N LEU A 349 16.87 -1.32 1.68
CA LEU A 349 17.10 -1.45 3.12
C LEU A 349 18.12 -2.55 3.44
N LEU A 350 18.10 -3.67 2.73
CA LEU A 350 19.12 -4.73 2.85
C LEU A 350 20.49 -4.20 2.46
N HIS A 351 20.59 -3.41 1.38
CA HIS A 351 21.84 -2.77 0.99
C HIS A 351 22.36 -1.81 2.09
N ALA A 352 21.50 -0.95 2.63
CA ALA A 352 21.85 -0.04 3.72
C ALA A 352 22.29 -0.80 4.99
N ALA A 353 21.70 -1.96 5.25
CA ALA A 353 22.06 -2.84 6.36
C ALA A 353 23.35 -3.65 6.12
N GLY A 354 23.93 -3.61 4.92
CA GLY A 354 25.04 -4.47 4.53
C GLY A 354 24.66 -5.96 4.46
N ALA A 355 23.37 -6.26 4.28
CA ALA A 355 22.82 -7.60 4.15
C ALA A 355 22.76 -8.04 2.67
N ALA A 356 22.68 -9.35 2.45
CA ALA A 356 22.50 -9.88 1.10
C ALA A 356 21.12 -9.50 0.55
N PRO A 357 21.03 -9.10 -0.73
CA PRO A 357 19.75 -8.80 -1.35
C PRO A 357 18.86 -10.04 -1.43
N ILE A 358 17.57 -9.83 -1.54
CA ILE A 358 16.64 -10.87 -1.96
C ILE A 358 16.81 -11.02 -3.47
N GLU A 359 17.31 -12.19 -3.89
CA GLU A 359 17.47 -12.53 -5.29
C GLU A 359 16.71 -13.82 -5.59
N THR A 360 15.73 -13.74 -6.45
CA THR A 360 14.99 -14.89 -6.98
C THR A 360 14.81 -14.72 -8.48
N GLU A 361 14.52 -15.80 -9.18
CA GLU A 361 14.34 -15.79 -10.64
C GLU A 361 13.32 -14.76 -11.15
N ARG A 362 12.35 -14.35 -10.28
CA ARG A 362 11.24 -13.45 -10.67
C ARG A 362 11.27 -12.10 -9.97
N HIS A 363 12.36 -11.82 -9.32
CA HIS A 363 12.54 -10.62 -8.54
C HIS A 363 12.87 -9.40 -9.42
N ASP A 364 12.30 -8.24 -9.10
CA ASP A 364 12.63 -6.96 -9.76
C ASP A 364 12.89 -5.83 -8.76
N SER A 365 13.18 -6.14 -7.51
CA SER A 365 13.55 -5.10 -6.53
C SER A 365 14.94 -4.56 -6.86
N ARG A 366 15.04 -3.26 -7.02
CA ARG A 366 16.28 -2.52 -7.29
C ARG A 366 16.75 -1.81 -6.03
N VAL A 367 17.99 -1.40 -6.02
CA VAL A 367 18.53 -0.58 -4.94
C VAL A 367 18.41 0.90 -5.32
N ILE A 368 17.76 1.67 -4.48
CA ILE A 368 17.72 3.12 -4.57
C ILE A 368 19.04 3.66 -4.01
N ALA A 369 19.72 4.51 -4.76
CA ALA A 369 20.94 5.16 -4.29
C ALA A 369 20.57 6.29 -3.31
N LEU A 370 20.60 6.00 -2.02
CA LEU A 370 20.15 6.93 -0.98
C LEU A 370 21.08 8.15 -0.79
N ASP A 371 22.34 8.01 -1.21
CA ASP A 371 23.36 9.05 -1.20
C ASP A 371 23.45 9.87 -2.51
N ASP A 372 22.76 9.41 -3.57
CA ASP A 372 22.73 10.06 -4.89
C ASP A 372 21.28 10.17 -5.41
N PRO A 373 20.53 11.18 -4.94
CA PRO A 373 19.11 11.34 -5.32
C PRO A 373 18.91 11.69 -6.80
N GLY A 374 19.93 12.06 -7.53
CA GLY A 374 19.86 12.28 -8.98
C GLY A 374 19.91 11.01 -9.81
N ARG A 375 20.27 9.87 -9.21
CA ARG A 375 20.38 8.59 -9.92
C ARG A 375 19.01 7.97 -10.15
N LEU A 376 18.64 7.83 -11.42
CA LEU A 376 17.39 7.15 -11.80
C LEU A 376 17.41 5.67 -11.42
N VAL A 377 16.35 5.22 -10.78
CA VAL A 377 16.15 3.82 -10.40
C VAL A 377 15.45 3.05 -11.53
N ARG A 378 14.41 3.66 -12.11
CA ARG A 378 13.55 3.06 -13.13
C ARG A 378 13.18 4.07 -14.22
N ASP A 379 13.05 3.56 -15.45
CA ASP A 379 12.45 4.27 -16.58
C ASP A 379 10.94 4.00 -16.71
N ALA A 380 10.46 2.92 -16.08
CA ALA A 380 9.06 2.55 -16.03
C ALA A 380 8.73 1.76 -14.74
N ILE A 381 7.47 1.80 -14.35
CA ILE A 381 6.88 1.01 -13.27
C ILE A 381 5.75 0.18 -13.84
N CYS A 382 5.74 -1.12 -13.55
CA CYS A 382 4.63 -2.01 -13.83
C CYS A 382 3.72 -2.15 -12.62
N ILE A 383 2.43 -2.17 -12.86
CA ILE A 383 1.36 -2.22 -11.87
C ILE A 383 0.42 -3.37 -12.25
N GLU A 384 -0.08 -4.10 -11.26
CA GLU A 384 -0.94 -5.25 -11.49
C GLU A 384 -2.14 -5.24 -10.56
N GLN A 385 -3.32 -5.37 -11.12
CA GLN A 385 -4.54 -5.85 -10.46
C GLN A 385 -4.93 -7.19 -11.08
N GLU A 386 -6.02 -7.80 -10.61
CA GLU A 386 -6.44 -9.11 -11.12
C GLU A 386 -6.66 -9.09 -12.63
N GLU A 387 -7.54 -8.21 -13.12
CA GLU A 387 -7.96 -8.10 -14.52
C GLU A 387 -7.31 -6.95 -15.28
N SER A 388 -6.36 -6.25 -14.67
CA SER A 388 -5.75 -5.06 -15.26
C SER A 388 -4.27 -5.02 -14.98
N ARG A 389 -3.48 -4.66 -15.97
CA ARG A 389 -2.06 -4.37 -15.85
C ARG A 389 -1.76 -3.02 -16.44
N ALA A 390 -0.78 -2.33 -15.90
CA ALA A 390 -0.37 -1.05 -16.44
C ALA A 390 1.15 -0.91 -16.42
N ILE A 391 1.66 -0.10 -17.35
CA ILE A 391 3.02 0.40 -17.35
C ILE A 391 2.98 1.93 -17.33
N ARG A 392 3.71 2.49 -16.38
CA ARG A 392 3.86 3.93 -16.21
C ARG A 392 5.30 4.34 -16.49
N THR A 393 5.49 5.27 -17.39
CA THR A 393 6.75 5.98 -17.63
C THR A 393 6.66 7.41 -17.09
N ALA A 394 7.68 8.24 -17.30
CA ALA A 394 7.60 9.66 -16.98
C ALA A 394 6.50 10.37 -17.81
N ASP A 395 6.30 9.94 -19.06
CA ASP A 395 5.48 10.65 -20.04
C ASP A 395 4.13 9.99 -20.32
N HIS A 396 3.97 8.69 -20.00
CA HIS A 396 2.75 7.95 -20.36
C HIS A 396 2.32 6.96 -19.28
N LEU A 397 1.00 6.72 -19.21
CA LEU A 397 0.39 5.58 -18.53
C LEU A 397 -0.39 4.76 -19.57
N TYR A 398 0.03 3.50 -19.78
CA TYR A 398 -0.70 2.53 -20.59
C TYR A 398 -1.35 1.50 -19.70
N ILE A 399 -2.64 1.22 -19.92
CA ILE A 399 -3.42 0.25 -19.16
C ILE A 399 -3.95 -0.82 -20.12
N GLU A 400 -3.65 -2.07 -19.83
CA GLU A 400 -4.17 -3.23 -20.52
C GLU A 400 -5.19 -3.97 -19.66
N ARG A 401 -6.30 -4.39 -20.28
CA ARG A 401 -7.40 -5.12 -19.62
C ARG A 401 -7.39 -6.56 -20.09
N PHE A 402 -7.64 -7.48 -19.16
CA PHE A 402 -7.70 -8.90 -19.49
C PHE A 402 -8.95 -9.21 -20.35
N ASN A 403 -8.73 -9.92 -21.46
CA ASN A 403 -9.75 -10.30 -22.44
C ASN A 403 -9.88 -11.83 -22.56
N GLY A 404 -10.10 -12.52 -21.43
CA GLY A 404 -10.26 -13.97 -21.41
C GLY A 404 -11.44 -14.44 -20.55
N TYR A 405 -11.77 -15.72 -20.64
CA TYR A 405 -12.76 -16.38 -19.79
C TYR A 405 -14.13 -15.68 -19.69
N GLY A 406 -14.65 -15.13 -20.79
CA GLY A 406 -15.94 -14.41 -20.79
C GLY A 406 -15.90 -13.01 -20.20
N SER A 407 -14.70 -12.47 -19.93
CA SER A 407 -14.50 -11.06 -19.66
C SER A 407 -15.07 -10.23 -20.81
N PRO A 408 -15.72 -9.09 -20.56
CA PRO A 408 -16.09 -8.19 -21.64
C PRO A 408 -14.84 -7.68 -22.33
N ASP A 409 -14.92 -7.49 -23.63
CA ASP A 409 -13.89 -6.83 -24.43
C ASP A 409 -13.75 -5.37 -23.98
N LEU A 410 -12.80 -5.13 -23.09
CA LEU A 410 -12.50 -3.81 -22.58
C LEU A 410 -11.27 -3.26 -23.32
N PRO A 411 -11.38 -2.08 -23.92
CA PRO A 411 -10.27 -1.48 -24.64
C PRO A 411 -9.13 -1.14 -23.68
N SER A 412 -7.89 -1.21 -24.17
CA SER A 412 -6.73 -0.62 -23.55
C SER A 412 -6.89 0.90 -23.49
N GLU A 413 -6.26 1.53 -22.49
CA GLU A 413 -6.30 2.97 -22.27
C GLU A 413 -4.86 3.52 -22.30
N LEU A 414 -4.67 4.73 -22.82
CA LEU A 414 -3.39 5.43 -22.87
C LEU A 414 -3.59 6.88 -22.43
N PHE A 415 -2.76 7.34 -21.50
CA PHE A 415 -2.75 8.71 -21.02
C PHE A 415 -1.38 9.33 -21.31
N ASP A 416 -1.38 10.54 -21.88
CA ASP A 416 -0.19 11.38 -22.08
C ASP A 416 -0.01 12.25 -20.84
N LEU A 417 0.95 11.92 -19.99
CA LEU A 417 1.15 12.57 -18.71
C LEU A 417 1.83 13.93 -18.80
N THR A 418 2.38 14.27 -19.97
CA THR A 418 2.98 15.59 -20.21
C THR A 418 1.90 16.65 -20.42
N ASP A 419 0.81 16.30 -21.10
CA ASP A 419 -0.31 17.18 -21.36
C ASP A 419 -1.47 16.98 -20.35
N ASP A 420 -1.59 15.78 -19.77
CA ASP A 420 -2.65 15.37 -18.86
C ASP A 420 -2.11 14.62 -17.63
N PRO A 421 -1.39 15.30 -16.72
CA PRO A 421 -0.82 14.68 -15.52
C PRO A 421 -1.86 14.08 -14.57
N GLU A 422 -3.13 14.49 -14.73
CA GLU A 422 -4.27 14.02 -13.93
C GLU A 422 -5.00 12.80 -14.56
N GLU A 423 -4.51 12.28 -15.70
CA GLU A 423 -5.01 11.04 -16.31
C GLU A 423 -6.52 11.09 -16.66
N ARG A 424 -6.97 12.21 -17.27
CA ARG A 424 -8.39 12.45 -17.54
C ARG A 424 -8.81 12.12 -18.97
N GLN A 425 -7.85 12.06 -19.92
CA GLN A 425 -8.11 11.91 -21.34
C GLN A 425 -7.43 10.66 -21.88
N ASP A 426 -8.22 9.62 -22.11
CA ASP A 426 -7.75 8.45 -22.86
C ASP A 426 -7.47 8.83 -24.32
N VAL A 427 -6.22 8.70 -24.73
CA VAL A 427 -5.73 9.03 -26.07
C VAL A 427 -5.37 7.78 -26.90
N ALA A 428 -5.71 6.58 -26.45
CA ALA A 428 -5.37 5.32 -27.12
C ALA A 428 -5.88 5.23 -28.57
N LYS A 429 -7.00 5.87 -28.88
CA LYS A 429 -7.64 5.83 -30.21
C LYS A 429 -7.07 6.85 -31.21
N LYS A 430 -6.10 7.70 -30.81
CA LYS A 430 -5.48 8.64 -31.73
C LYS A 430 -4.39 7.94 -32.55
N ASP A 431 -4.48 7.98 -33.87
CA ASP A 431 -3.51 7.33 -34.78
C ASP A 431 -2.05 7.75 -34.50
N ALA A 432 -1.82 9.01 -34.09
CA ALA A 432 -0.51 9.51 -33.71
C ALA A 432 0.14 8.74 -32.56
N ASN A 433 -0.65 8.08 -31.72
CA ASN A 433 -0.18 7.36 -30.52
C ASN A 433 0.03 5.87 -30.76
N SER A 434 -0.20 5.36 -31.97
CA SER A 434 -0.11 3.92 -32.29
C SER A 434 1.28 3.32 -32.01
N ALA A 435 2.37 4.06 -32.24
CA ALA A 435 3.73 3.61 -31.98
C ALA A 435 4.03 3.53 -30.46
N VAL A 436 3.60 4.53 -29.69
CA VAL A 436 3.75 4.57 -28.23
C VAL A 436 2.97 3.43 -27.59
N LEU A 437 1.73 3.24 -28.05
CA LEU A 437 0.87 2.16 -27.56
C LEU A 437 1.50 0.79 -27.82
N ALA A 438 2.04 0.55 -29.02
CA ALA A 438 2.71 -0.70 -29.37
C ALA A 438 3.97 -0.95 -28.52
N ASP A 439 4.79 0.09 -28.29
CA ASP A 439 5.99 -0.01 -27.43
C ASP A 439 5.62 -0.35 -26.00
N LEU A 440 4.68 0.39 -25.41
CA LEU A 440 4.29 0.19 -24.01
C LEU A 440 3.60 -1.17 -23.79
N SER A 441 2.76 -1.60 -24.73
CA SER A 441 2.15 -2.93 -24.69
C SER A 441 3.20 -4.04 -24.76
N PHE A 442 4.19 -3.91 -25.64
CA PHE A 442 5.29 -4.85 -25.72
C PHE A 442 6.11 -4.90 -24.40
N ARG A 443 6.50 -3.74 -23.88
CA ARG A 443 7.27 -3.62 -22.63
C ARG A 443 6.49 -4.22 -21.44
N LEU A 444 5.19 -3.99 -21.37
CA LEU A 444 4.32 -4.54 -20.32
C LEU A 444 4.26 -6.07 -20.41
N SER A 445 4.04 -6.61 -21.61
CA SER A 445 4.01 -8.06 -21.84
C SER A 445 5.34 -8.73 -21.50
N ASP A 446 6.45 -8.17 -21.98
CA ASP A 446 7.81 -8.66 -21.71
C ASP A 446 8.14 -8.64 -20.19
N TYR A 447 7.68 -7.60 -19.48
CA TYR A 447 7.87 -7.53 -18.04
C TYR A 447 7.18 -8.70 -17.32
N PHE A 448 5.90 -8.96 -17.61
CA PHE A 448 5.17 -10.05 -16.94
C PHE A 448 5.59 -11.44 -17.42
N GLU A 449 6.10 -11.59 -18.63
CA GLU A 449 6.71 -12.84 -19.08
C GLU A 449 7.94 -13.20 -18.21
N ARG A 450 8.76 -12.22 -17.86
CA ARG A 450 9.95 -12.41 -17.02
C ARG A 450 9.66 -12.55 -15.53
N HIS A 451 8.73 -11.75 -15.00
CA HIS A 451 8.55 -11.60 -13.56
C HIS A 451 7.33 -12.33 -12.99
N ALA A 452 6.35 -12.74 -13.79
CA ALA A 452 5.23 -13.52 -13.31
C ALA A 452 5.57 -15.02 -13.18
N SER A 453 5.04 -15.66 -12.14
CA SER A 453 5.13 -17.11 -11.97
C SER A 453 3.99 -17.80 -12.74
N PRO A 454 4.24 -18.84 -13.52
CA PRO A 454 3.16 -19.64 -14.14
C PRO A 454 2.14 -20.15 -13.13
N ARG A 455 2.58 -20.42 -11.88
CA ARG A 455 1.73 -20.88 -10.79
C ARG A 455 0.70 -19.83 -10.37
N PHE A 456 1.07 -18.53 -10.43
CA PHE A 456 0.28 -17.43 -9.88
C PHE A 456 -0.15 -16.38 -10.91
N ASN A 457 0.28 -16.49 -12.15
CA ASN A 457 -0.10 -15.56 -13.19
C ASN A 457 -1.55 -15.84 -13.66
N LEU A 458 -2.49 -15.05 -13.14
CA LEU A 458 -3.92 -15.18 -13.45
C LEU A 458 -4.22 -15.08 -14.97
N TRP A 459 -3.45 -14.26 -15.69
CA TRP A 459 -3.63 -14.05 -17.13
C TRP A 459 -3.22 -15.26 -18.00
N SER A 460 -2.48 -16.19 -17.43
CA SER A 460 -2.10 -17.46 -18.08
C SER A 460 -2.67 -18.71 -17.40
N GLY A 461 -3.74 -18.56 -16.63
CA GLY A 461 -4.41 -19.68 -15.97
C GLY A 461 -3.79 -20.11 -14.64
N GLY A 462 -2.94 -19.28 -14.03
CA GLY A 462 -2.43 -19.48 -12.68
C GLY A 462 -3.50 -19.26 -11.62
N ASN A 463 -3.16 -19.54 -10.35
CA ASN A 463 -4.05 -19.47 -9.21
C ASN A 463 -3.73 -18.29 -8.30
N ALA A 464 -4.70 -17.85 -7.50
CA ALA A 464 -4.51 -16.87 -6.44
C ALA A 464 -4.43 -17.54 -5.07
N LYS A 465 -3.57 -17.03 -4.20
CA LYS A 465 -3.66 -17.25 -2.76
C LYS A 465 -4.75 -16.33 -2.22
N SER A 466 -5.93 -16.86 -2.09
CA SER A 466 -7.08 -16.12 -1.57
C SER A 466 -7.97 -17.08 -0.79
N ASN A 467 -8.47 -16.61 0.33
CA ASN A 467 -9.47 -17.31 1.13
C ASN A 467 -10.82 -16.60 1.10
N VAL A 468 -11.07 -15.73 0.15
CA VAL A 468 -12.37 -15.08 -0.01
C VAL A 468 -13.40 -16.13 -0.40
N THR A 469 -14.30 -16.46 0.54
CA THR A 469 -15.38 -17.45 0.31
C THR A 469 -16.48 -16.90 -0.57
N ASN A 470 -16.70 -15.59 -0.51
CA ASN A 470 -17.66 -14.95 -1.41
C ASN A 470 -16.95 -14.64 -2.71
N LYS A 471 -17.28 -15.42 -3.75
CA LYS A 471 -16.78 -15.09 -5.09
C LYS A 471 -17.10 -13.64 -5.41
N MET A 472 -16.07 -12.84 -5.58
CA MET A 472 -16.24 -11.51 -6.11
C MET A 472 -16.76 -11.61 -7.55
N PHE A 473 -17.47 -10.60 -8.04
CA PHE A 473 -18.12 -10.69 -9.36
C PHE A 473 -17.15 -10.96 -10.50
N TRP A 474 -15.90 -10.51 -10.42
CA TRP A 474 -14.86 -10.83 -11.42
C TRP A 474 -14.41 -12.30 -11.37
N GLN A 475 -14.40 -12.95 -10.20
CA GLN A 475 -14.12 -14.39 -10.10
C GLN A 475 -15.20 -15.20 -10.85
N THR A 476 -16.45 -14.73 -10.81
CA THR A 476 -17.53 -15.33 -11.58
C THR A 476 -17.38 -15.03 -13.07
N ALA A 477 -16.91 -13.83 -13.44
CA ALA A 477 -16.68 -13.44 -14.84
C ALA A 477 -15.52 -14.21 -15.47
N TRP A 478 -14.50 -14.62 -14.69
CA TRP A 478 -13.34 -15.39 -15.17
C TRP A 478 -13.57 -16.91 -15.20
N GLY A 479 -14.72 -17.40 -14.75
CA GLY A 479 -15.12 -18.79 -14.84
C GLY A 479 -14.90 -19.61 -13.58
N ALA A 480 -15.51 -20.81 -13.57
CA ALA A 480 -15.54 -21.72 -12.43
C ALA A 480 -14.18 -22.40 -12.13
N GLU A 481 -13.19 -22.27 -13.03
CA GLU A 481 -11.88 -22.90 -12.90
C GLU A 481 -10.91 -22.10 -12.02
N TRP A 482 -11.26 -20.88 -11.65
CA TRP A 482 -10.44 -20.07 -10.79
C TRP A 482 -10.58 -20.53 -9.35
N THR A 483 -9.68 -21.41 -8.94
CA THR A 483 -9.67 -21.98 -7.58
C THR A 483 -8.75 -21.18 -6.70
N THR A 484 -9.23 -20.86 -5.49
CA THR A 484 -8.39 -20.35 -4.41
C THR A 484 -7.43 -21.44 -3.94
N ILE A 485 -6.17 -21.10 -3.77
CA ILE A 485 -5.19 -21.97 -3.11
C ILE A 485 -5.18 -21.54 -1.64
N THR A 486 -5.68 -22.41 -0.80
CA THR A 486 -5.52 -22.31 0.66
C THR A 486 -4.13 -22.73 1.10
#